data_e803a3438d82e8737f0e4032b636b8b0
#
_entry.id   e803a3438d82e8737f0e4032b636b8b0
#
_cell.length_a   1.000
_cell.length_b   1.000
_cell.length_c   1.000
_cell.angle_alpha   90.00
_cell.angle_beta   90.00
_cell.angle_gamma   90.00
#
_symmetry.space_group_name_H-M   'P 1'
#
loop_
_entity.id
_entity.type
_entity.pdbx_description
1 polymer ?
#
loop_
_entity_poly.entity_id
_entity_poly.type
_entity_poly.pdbx_seq_one_letter_code
_entity_poly.pdbx_strand_id
1 'polypeptide(L)'
;FDCPILPMRYESAELCKISINMFLVSSVSTTNMLAEVCEAIGADWREIAPALRLDRRIGPHAYLTPGLGIGGGNLTRDLVSVQALASAHGTDAGIVDAWLSNSEHRRDWALRTLRAHGVERPGIVLGLWGLAYKEHTQFTKNSPAMALIAALPGVAVRAYDPAVADAETPGSVTRVASALAAARGADLLATMTPWPEFASVNAEEL
;
A
#
# COMPACT_ATOMS: atom_id res chain seq x y z
N PHE A 1 -21.61 26.48 3.00
CA PHE A 1 -20.27 25.90 2.83
C PHE A 1 -19.24 27.02 2.89
N ASP A 2 -18.27 26.89 3.76
CA ASP A 2 -17.16 27.85 3.91
C ASP A 2 -15.98 27.44 3.01
N CYS A 3 -16.22 27.42 1.71
CA CYS A 3 -15.23 27.05 0.70
C CYS A 3 -15.56 27.72 -0.65
N PRO A 4 -14.55 27.94 -1.51
CA PRO A 4 -14.77 28.42 -2.87
C PRO A 4 -15.68 27.49 -3.68
N ILE A 5 -16.64 28.06 -4.38
CA ILE A 5 -17.50 27.34 -5.33
C ILE A 5 -17.05 27.70 -6.74
N LEU A 6 -16.57 26.71 -7.49
CA LEU A 6 -16.10 26.86 -8.87
C LEU A 6 -17.15 26.32 -9.84
N PRO A 7 -17.96 27.19 -10.49
CA PRO A 7 -18.93 26.75 -11.48
C PRO A 7 -18.21 26.21 -12.71
N MET A 8 -18.63 25.03 -13.18
CA MET A 8 -18.04 24.34 -14.33
C MET A 8 -19.15 23.78 -15.23
N ARG A 9 -18.81 23.58 -16.50
CA ARG A 9 -19.65 22.76 -17.38
C ARG A 9 -19.68 21.32 -16.85
N TYR A 10 -20.72 20.58 -17.16
CA TYR A 10 -20.95 19.23 -16.64
C TYR A 10 -19.76 18.30 -16.89
N GLU A 11 -19.28 18.24 -18.13
CA GLU A 11 -18.14 17.40 -18.53
C GLU A 11 -16.84 17.79 -17.79
N SER A 12 -16.63 19.08 -17.56
CA SER A 12 -15.48 19.58 -16.83
C SER A 12 -15.55 19.22 -15.35
N ALA A 13 -16.73 19.26 -14.74
CA ALA A 13 -16.92 18.93 -13.34
C ALA A 13 -16.67 17.43 -13.07
N GLU A 14 -17.17 16.56 -13.95
CA GLU A 14 -16.92 15.11 -13.86
C GLU A 14 -15.43 14.80 -14.02
N LEU A 15 -14.78 15.34 -15.04
CA LEU A 15 -13.36 15.10 -15.28
C LEU A 15 -12.49 15.72 -14.18
N CYS A 16 -12.88 16.84 -13.60
CA CYS A 16 -12.15 17.50 -12.50
C CYS A 16 -11.97 16.53 -11.30
N LYS A 17 -13.06 15.85 -10.89
CA LYS A 17 -13.00 14.88 -9.78
C LYS A 17 -12.05 13.73 -10.09
N ILE A 18 -12.10 13.19 -11.29
CA ILE A 18 -11.22 12.09 -11.73
C ILE A 18 -9.75 12.59 -11.81
N SER A 19 -9.53 13.81 -12.31
CA SER A 19 -8.20 14.41 -12.44
C SER A 19 -7.47 14.48 -11.10
N ILE A 20 -8.16 14.80 -10.01
CA ILE A 20 -7.55 14.80 -8.67
C ILE A 20 -6.95 13.41 -8.38
N ASN A 21 -7.69 12.34 -8.65
CA ASN A 21 -7.20 10.99 -8.42
C ASN A 21 -6.02 10.62 -9.34
N MET A 22 -5.98 11.14 -10.57
CA MET A 22 -4.83 10.94 -11.47
C MET A 22 -3.56 11.58 -10.90
N PHE A 23 -3.63 12.81 -10.40
CA PHE A 23 -2.50 13.47 -9.74
C PHE A 23 -2.06 12.74 -8.46
N LEU A 24 -3.01 12.23 -7.66
CA LEU A 24 -2.69 11.43 -6.48
C LEU A 24 -1.96 10.12 -6.87
N VAL A 25 -2.46 9.40 -7.87
CA VAL A 25 -1.83 8.17 -8.37
C VAL A 25 -0.44 8.45 -8.94
N SER A 26 -0.26 9.53 -9.68
CA SER A 26 1.06 9.96 -10.17
C SER A 26 2.06 10.13 -9.02
N SER A 27 1.66 10.83 -7.96
CA SER A 27 2.51 11.02 -6.77
C SER A 27 2.83 9.70 -6.08
N VAL A 28 1.84 8.83 -5.87
CA VAL A 28 2.02 7.52 -5.23
C VAL A 28 2.96 6.63 -6.04
N SER A 29 2.74 6.51 -7.36
CA SER A 29 3.56 5.65 -8.21
C SER A 29 5.00 6.15 -8.31
N THR A 30 5.20 7.46 -8.46
CA THR A 30 6.55 8.07 -8.46
C THR A 30 7.26 7.85 -7.13
N THR A 31 6.57 8.07 -6.01
CA THR A 31 7.10 7.86 -4.66
C THR A 31 7.53 6.40 -4.46
N ASN A 32 6.68 5.46 -4.83
CA ASN A 32 6.96 4.03 -4.68
C ASN A 32 8.18 3.60 -5.51
N MET A 33 8.25 4.05 -6.77
CA MET A 33 9.38 3.76 -7.66
C MET A 33 10.67 4.32 -7.10
N LEU A 34 10.70 5.59 -6.69
CA LEU A 34 11.91 6.22 -6.17
C LEU A 34 12.35 5.64 -4.82
N ALA A 35 11.41 5.28 -3.95
CA ALA A 35 11.74 4.60 -2.70
C ALA A 35 12.40 3.23 -2.94
N GLU A 36 11.91 2.45 -3.91
CA GLU A 36 12.52 1.17 -4.30
C GLU A 36 13.92 1.37 -4.92
N VAL A 37 14.12 2.43 -5.69
CA VAL A 37 15.46 2.82 -6.16
C VAL A 37 16.38 3.16 -4.99
N CYS A 38 15.90 3.91 -3.99
CA CYS A 38 16.69 4.20 -2.77
C CYS A 38 17.14 2.93 -2.07
N GLU A 39 16.23 1.95 -1.89
CA GLU A 39 16.56 0.64 -1.32
C GLU A 39 17.71 -0.05 -2.10
N ALA A 40 17.68 0.02 -3.43
CA ALA A 40 18.67 -0.63 -4.30
C ALA A 40 20.06 0.04 -4.29
N ILE A 41 20.13 1.36 -4.09
CA ILE A 41 21.38 2.12 -4.16
C ILE A 41 21.93 2.54 -2.78
N GLY A 42 21.23 2.19 -1.69
CA GLY A 42 21.63 2.54 -0.32
C GLY A 42 21.30 3.99 0.07
N ALA A 43 20.36 4.65 -0.62
CA ALA A 43 19.82 5.95 -0.22
C ALA A 43 18.64 5.77 0.75
N ASP A 44 18.31 6.82 1.51
CA ASP A 44 17.15 6.82 2.41
C ASP A 44 16.06 7.78 1.91
N TRP A 45 14.90 7.22 1.55
CA TRP A 45 13.76 8.01 1.14
C TRP A 45 13.28 9.00 2.21
N ARG A 46 13.48 8.68 3.51
CA ARG A 46 13.11 9.56 4.63
C ARG A 46 13.93 10.85 4.68
N GLU A 47 15.11 10.85 4.08
CA GLU A 47 15.94 12.06 3.93
C GLU A 47 15.50 12.89 2.71
N ILE A 48 15.00 12.23 1.65
CA ILE A 48 14.59 12.87 0.38
C ILE A 48 13.22 13.52 0.50
N ALA A 49 12.25 12.82 1.08
CA ALA A 49 10.85 13.27 1.14
C ALA A 49 10.65 14.65 1.77
N PRO A 50 11.37 15.06 2.85
CA PRO A 50 11.28 16.42 3.40
C PRO A 50 11.70 17.51 2.40
N ALA A 51 12.75 17.28 1.61
CA ALA A 51 13.19 18.22 0.61
C ALA A 51 12.15 18.42 -0.50
N LEU A 52 11.49 17.34 -0.93
CA LEU A 52 10.40 17.41 -1.91
C LEU A 52 9.20 18.21 -1.40
N ARG A 53 8.88 18.14 -0.10
CA ARG A 53 7.81 18.95 0.50
C ARG A 53 8.09 20.44 0.51
N LEU A 54 9.35 20.85 0.50
CA LEU A 54 9.77 22.25 0.46
C LEU A 54 9.67 22.84 -0.96
N ASP A 55 9.68 22.02 -2.02
CA ASP A 55 9.49 22.50 -3.38
C ASP A 55 8.03 22.92 -3.58
N ARG A 56 7.81 24.18 -3.99
CA ARG A 56 6.46 24.76 -4.16
C ARG A 56 5.61 24.06 -5.22
N ARG A 57 6.23 23.38 -6.18
CA ARG A 57 5.53 22.64 -7.26
C ARG A 57 5.02 21.30 -6.79
N ILE A 58 5.60 20.74 -5.71
CA ILE A 58 5.21 19.47 -5.08
C ILE A 58 4.35 19.77 -3.85
N GLY A 59 4.91 20.50 -2.89
CA GLY A 59 4.22 21.05 -1.73
C GLY A 59 4.06 20.09 -0.55
N PRO A 60 3.60 20.64 0.59
CA PRO A 60 3.59 19.94 1.87
C PRO A 60 2.56 18.81 1.96
N HIS A 61 1.56 18.82 1.08
CA HIS A 61 0.44 17.85 1.08
C HIS A 61 0.61 16.74 0.04
N ALA A 62 1.75 16.67 -0.66
CA ALA A 62 2.01 15.62 -1.64
C ALA A 62 2.11 14.24 -0.97
N TYR A 63 1.62 13.22 -1.67
CA TYR A 63 1.67 11.83 -1.22
C TYR A 63 3.09 11.27 -1.43
N LEU A 64 3.95 11.47 -0.44
CA LEU A 64 5.36 11.08 -0.43
C LEU A 64 5.69 9.94 0.54
N THR A 65 4.67 9.25 1.04
CA THR A 65 4.87 8.05 1.87
C THR A 65 4.80 6.82 0.97
N PRO A 66 5.88 6.03 0.86
CA PRO A 66 5.87 4.80 0.09
C PRO A 66 4.88 3.78 0.66
N GLY A 67 4.26 3.00 -0.24
CA GLY A 67 3.30 1.97 0.12
C GLY A 67 3.39 0.76 -0.80
N LEU A 68 2.41 -0.12 -0.71
CA LEU A 68 2.31 -1.35 -1.48
C LEU A 68 1.44 -1.17 -2.75
N GLY A 69 1.70 -0.12 -3.50
CA GLY A 69 0.96 0.19 -4.72
C GLY A 69 -0.32 1.00 -4.46
N ILE A 70 -1.17 1.06 -5.47
CA ILE A 70 -2.44 1.78 -5.42
C ILE A 70 -3.44 0.91 -4.65
N GLY A 71 -3.85 1.37 -3.47
CA GLY A 71 -4.83 0.69 -2.63
C GLY A 71 -6.26 1.20 -2.87
N GLY A 72 -7.24 0.31 -2.62
CA GLY A 72 -8.66 0.62 -2.68
C GLY A 72 -9.26 0.60 -4.08
N GLY A 73 -10.57 0.34 -4.16
CA GLY A 73 -11.28 0.17 -5.44
C GLY A 73 -11.55 1.47 -6.20
N ASN A 74 -11.56 2.63 -5.52
CA ASN A 74 -11.94 3.90 -6.14
C ASN A 74 -10.88 4.41 -7.12
N LEU A 75 -9.59 4.39 -6.73
CA LEU A 75 -8.51 4.85 -7.61
C LEU A 75 -8.39 3.97 -8.85
N THR A 76 -8.40 2.65 -8.68
CA THR A 76 -8.33 1.71 -9.81
C THR A 76 -9.51 1.89 -10.77
N ARG A 77 -10.73 2.08 -10.25
CA ARG A 77 -11.92 2.35 -11.09
C ARG A 77 -11.76 3.63 -11.91
N ASP A 78 -11.26 4.70 -11.30
CA ASP A 78 -11.08 5.99 -11.97
C ASP A 78 -9.99 5.90 -13.06
N LEU A 79 -8.92 5.14 -12.84
CA LEU A 79 -7.90 4.82 -13.85
C LEU A 79 -8.52 4.10 -15.07
N VAL A 80 -9.29 3.05 -14.83
CA VAL A 80 -9.99 2.31 -15.91
C VAL A 80 -10.97 3.22 -16.66
N SER A 81 -11.65 4.13 -15.96
CA SER A 81 -12.55 5.10 -16.59
C SER A 81 -11.80 6.04 -17.53
N VAL A 82 -10.61 6.52 -17.14
CA VAL A 82 -9.77 7.38 -17.99
C VAL A 82 -9.25 6.62 -19.21
N GLN A 83 -8.82 5.35 -19.06
CA GLN A 83 -8.42 4.50 -20.19
C GLN A 83 -9.57 4.35 -21.19
N ALA A 84 -10.78 4.06 -20.71
CA ALA A 84 -11.96 3.92 -21.55
C ALA A 84 -12.31 5.22 -22.31
N LEU A 85 -12.25 6.37 -21.62
CA LEU A 85 -12.47 7.70 -22.23
C LEU A 85 -11.40 7.99 -23.29
N ALA A 86 -10.13 7.78 -22.98
CA ALA A 86 -9.03 7.99 -23.91
C ALA A 86 -9.18 7.13 -25.18
N SER A 87 -9.50 5.86 -25.01
CA SER A 87 -9.76 4.93 -26.13
C SER A 87 -10.93 5.39 -26.97
N ALA A 88 -12.05 5.81 -26.37
CA ALA A 88 -13.23 6.27 -27.08
C ALA A 88 -13.00 7.54 -27.90
N HIS A 89 -12.05 8.37 -27.51
CA HIS A 89 -11.74 9.66 -28.16
C HIS A 89 -10.39 9.66 -28.90
N GLY A 90 -9.71 8.53 -28.99
CA GLY A 90 -8.45 8.41 -29.72
C GLY A 90 -7.29 9.22 -29.10
N THR A 91 -7.31 9.41 -27.78
CA THR A 91 -6.24 10.08 -27.03
C THR A 91 -5.33 9.05 -26.35
N ASP A 92 -4.07 9.45 -26.06
CA ASP A 92 -3.11 8.57 -25.40
C ASP A 92 -3.39 8.43 -23.89
N ALA A 93 -3.35 7.21 -23.37
CA ALA A 93 -3.45 6.90 -21.96
C ALA A 93 -2.30 6.00 -21.46
N GLY A 94 -1.18 5.92 -22.18
CA GLY A 94 -0.04 5.06 -21.85
C GLY A 94 0.55 5.33 -20.45
N ILE A 95 0.43 6.56 -19.95
CA ILE A 95 0.84 6.89 -18.57
C ILE A 95 -0.02 6.14 -17.53
N VAL A 96 -1.31 5.94 -17.80
CA VAL A 96 -2.22 5.20 -16.90
C VAL A 96 -1.83 3.73 -16.86
N ASP A 97 -1.49 3.14 -18.00
CA ASP A 97 -0.98 1.77 -18.10
C ASP A 97 0.30 1.60 -17.29
N ALA A 98 1.21 2.58 -17.38
CA ALA A 98 2.46 2.57 -16.61
C ALA A 98 2.20 2.63 -15.09
N TRP A 99 1.25 3.44 -14.63
CA TRP A 99 0.89 3.49 -13.21
C TRP A 99 0.28 2.18 -12.71
N LEU A 100 -0.59 1.55 -13.48
CA LEU A 100 -1.19 0.26 -13.14
C LEU A 100 -0.12 -0.82 -13.04
N SER A 101 0.76 -0.91 -14.04
CA SER A 101 1.87 -1.86 -14.05
C SER A 101 2.83 -1.65 -12.88
N ASN A 102 3.20 -0.38 -12.57
CA ASN A 102 4.03 -0.07 -11.41
C ASN A 102 3.33 -0.46 -10.09
N SER A 103 2.03 -0.23 -10.00
CA SER A 103 1.26 -0.61 -8.81
C SER A 103 1.24 -2.14 -8.60
N GLU A 104 1.11 -2.92 -9.66
CA GLU A 104 1.18 -4.39 -9.59
C GLU A 104 2.58 -4.85 -9.14
N HIS A 105 3.64 -4.29 -9.74
CA HIS A 105 5.02 -4.57 -9.33
C HIS A 105 5.24 -4.24 -7.84
N ARG A 106 4.75 -3.09 -7.38
CA ARG A 106 4.93 -2.67 -5.97
C ARG A 106 4.11 -3.52 -4.99
N ARG A 107 2.98 -4.07 -5.40
CA ARG A 107 2.17 -4.98 -4.59
C ARG A 107 2.97 -6.21 -4.14
N ASP A 108 3.84 -6.71 -5.01
CA ASP A 108 4.67 -7.89 -4.74
C ASP A 108 5.95 -7.58 -3.94
N TRP A 109 6.20 -6.31 -3.63
CA TRP A 109 7.40 -5.91 -2.93
C TRP A 109 7.61 -6.67 -1.61
N ALA A 110 6.58 -6.77 -0.78
CA ALA A 110 6.66 -7.50 0.49
C ALA A 110 6.99 -8.98 0.29
N LEU A 111 6.38 -9.63 -0.70
CA LEU A 111 6.65 -11.03 -1.04
C LEU A 111 8.08 -11.22 -1.53
N ARG A 112 8.55 -10.36 -2.45
CA ARG A 112 9.93 -10.41 -2.96
C ARG A 112 10.95 -10.22 -1.83
N THR A 113 10.71 -9.25 -0.94
CA THR A 113 11.57 -8.97 0.22
C THR A 113 11.63 -10.16 1.16
N LEU A 114 10.49 -10.73 1.53
CA LEU A 114 10.44 -11.89 2.42
C LEU A 114 11.10 -13.13 1.79
N ARG A 115 10.94 -13.35 0.48
CA ARG A 115 11.63 -14.43 -0.25
C ARG A 115 13.15 -14.25 -0.24
N ALA A 116 13.63 -13.02 -0.44
CA ALA A 116 15.05 -12.71 -0.35
C ALA A 116 15.64 -13.01 1.05
N HIS A 117 14.81 -12.91 2.10
CA HIS A 117 15.17 -13.27 3.48
C HIS A 117 14.84 -14.72 3.83
N GLY A 118 14.38 -15.53 2.88
CA GLY A 118 14.22 -16.97 3.02
C GLY A 118 12.95 -17.38 3.77
N VAL A 119 11.86 -16.66 3.62
CA VAL A 119 10.55 -16.96 4.26
C VAL A 119 10.02 -18.35 3.93
N GLU A 120 10.37 -18.90 2.77
CA GLU A 120 9.92 -20.23 2.30
C GLU A 120 10.82 -21.38 2.79
N ARG A 121 11.85 -21.11 3.61
CA ARG A 121 12.67 -22.18 4.21
C ARG A 121 11.84 -23.00 5.19
N PRO A 122 12.05 -24.33 5.27
CA PRO A 122 11.31 -25.18 6.19
C PRO A 122 11.45 -24.71 7.66
N GLY A 123 10.35 -24.68 8.38
CA GLY A 123 10.30 -24.32 9.79
C GLY A 123 10.26 -22.82 10.10
N ILE A 124 10.33 -21.94 9.10
CA ILE A 124 10.22 -20.49 9.29
C ILE A 124 8.82 -20.13 9.78
N VAL A 125 8.77 -19.25 10.77
CA VAL A 125 7.55 -18.61 11.28
C VAL A 125 7.54 -17.15 10.89
N LEU A 126 6.52 -16.73 10.17
CA LEU A 126 6.26 -15.32 9.80
C LEU A 126 5.30 -14.69 10.82
N GLY A 127 5.76 -13.66 11.53
CA GLY A 127 4.91 -12.74 12.25
C GLY A 127 4.32 -11.70 11.27
N LEU A 128 3.03 -11.44 11.36
CA LEU A 128 2.37 -10.51 10.46
C LEU A 128 1.49 -9.53 11.23
N TRP A 129 1.78 -8.24 11.08
CA TRP A 129 1.06 -7.14 11.70
C TRP A 129 0.20 -6.42 10.68
N GLY A 130 -1.11 -6.43 10.91
CA GLY A 130 -2.11 -5.80 10.06
C GLY A 130 -2.61 -6.73 8.95
N LEU A 131 -3.91 -6.92 8.91
CA LEU A 131 -4.64 -7.71 7.91
C LEU A 131 -5.60 -6.86 7.10
N ALA A 132 -6.07 -5.73 7.65
CA ALA A 132 -6.92 -4.79 6.95
C ALA A 132 -6.19 -4.12 5.78
N TYR A 133 -6.93 -3.68 4.75
CA TYR A 133 -6.33 -3.01 3.60
C TYR A 133 -5.79 -1.60 3.91
N LYS A 134 -6.20 -1.01 5.03
CA LYS A 134 -5.68 0.24 5.62
C LYS A 134 -6.03 0.31 7.10
N GLU A 135 -5.44 1.25 7.83
CA GLU A 135 -5.78 1.57 9.22
C GLU A 135 -7.23 2.07 9.38
N HIS A 136 -7.76 1.97 10.59
CA HIS A 136 -9.11 2.41 10.96
C HIS A 136 -10.25 1.74 10.17
N THR A 137 -10.05 0.50 9.74
CA THR A 137 -11.08 -0.34 9.11
C THR A 137 -10.86 -1.82 9.42
N GLN A 138 -11.93 -2.61 9.36
CA GLN A 138 -11.88 -4.07 9.49
C GLN A 138 -11.86 -4.79 8.13
N PHE A 139 -11.95 -4.07 7.01
CA PHE A 139 -12.10 -4.70 5.70
C PHE A 139 -10.80 -5.30 5.19
N THR A 140 -10.86 -6.58 4.83
CA THR A 140 -9.75 -7.36 4.27
C THR A 140 -9.80 -7.50 2.74
N LYS A 141 -10.89 -7.07 2.11
CA LYS A 141 -11.04 -7.13 0.64
C LYS A 141 -9.93 -6.32 -0.05
N ASN A 142 -9.20 -6.96 -0.95
CA ASN A 142 -8.04 -6.39 -1.64
C ASN A 142 -6.88 -5.97 -0.69
N SER A 143 -6.82 -6.54 0.51
CA SER A 143 -5.71 -6.30 1.43
C SER A 143 -4.41 -6.90 0.88
N PRO A 144 -3.30 -6.14 0.86
CA PRO A 144 -1.98 -6.67 0.53
C PRO A 144 -1.54 -7.81 1.46
N ALA A 145 -1.93 -7.78 2.75
CA ALA A 145 -1.63 -8.83 3.70
C ALA A 145 -2.30 -10.15 3.31
N MET A 146 -3.57 -10.10 2.90
CA MET A 146 -4.30 -11.30 2.46
C MET A 146 -3.70 -11.89 1.18
N ALA A 147 -3.27 -11.03 0.25
CA ALA A 147 -2.57 -11.45 -0.97
C ALA A 147 -1.22 -12.11 -0.64
N LEU A 148 -0.47 -11.53 0.31
CA LEU A 148 0.81 -12.09 0.78
C LEU A 148 0.62 -13.47 1.41
N ILE A 149 -0.37 -13.64 2.30
CA ILE A 149 -0.69 -14.94 2.91
C ILE A 149 -1.02 -15.99 1.84
N ALA A 150 -1.84 -15.63 0.86
CA ALA A 150 -2.21 -16.54 -0.24
C ALA A 150 -1.01 -16.93 -1.11
N ALA A 151 -0.01 -16.05 -1.25
CA ALA A 151 1.21 -16.30 -2.02
C ALA A 151 2.28 -17.12 -1.27
N LEU A 152 2.07 -17.42 0.02
CA LEU A 152 2.98 -18.16 0.90
C LEU A 152 2.34 -19.47 1.44
N PRO A 153 1.88 -20.38 0.56
CA PRO A 153 1.29 -21.63 1.02
C PRO A 153 2.33 -22.46 1.77
N GLY A 154 1.96 -22.97 2.95
CA GLY A 154 2.84 -23.81 3.77
C GLY A 154 3.79 -23.05 4.70
N VAL A 155 3.85 -21.73 4.65
CA VAL A 155 4.55 -20.93 5.66
C VAL A 155 3.68 -20.79 6.91
N ALA A 156 4.26 -21.02 8.07
CA ALA A 156 3.57 -20.80 9.35
C ALA A 156 3.43 -19.29 9.60
N VAL A 157 2.21 -18.78 9.57
CA VAL A 157 1.92 -17.35 9.77
C VAL A 157 1.19 -17.15 11.09
N ARG A 158 1.73 -16.28 11.95
CA ARG A 158 1.04 -15.75 13.14
C ARG A 158 0.69 -14.31 12.90
N ALA A 159 -0.61 -13.99 12.90
CA ALA A 159 -1.07 -12.67 12.54
C ALA A 159 -1.86 -11.98 13.66
N TYR A 160 -1.65 -10.67 13.75
CA TYR A 160 -2.43 -9.78 14.59
C TYR A 160 -2.93 -8.58 13.79
N ASP A 161 -4.19 -8.24 14.02
CA ASP A 161 -4.81 -6.99 13.55
C ASP A 161 -5.84 -6.55 14.60
N PRO A 162 -5.86 -5.27 15.02
CA PRO A 162 -6.73 -4.80 16.10
C PRO A 162 -8.22 -4.73 15.71
N ALA A 163 -8.55 -4.72 14.41
CA ALA A 163 -9.90 -4.50 13.93
C ALA A 163 -10.50 -5.68 13.14
N VAL A 164 -9.67 -6.54 12.55
CA VAL A 164 -10.15 -7.67 11.73
C VAL A 164 -10.59 -8.82 12.61
N ALA A 165 -11.82 -9.30 12.43
CA ALA A 165 -12.36 -10.45 13.16
C ALA A 165 -11.68 -11.76 12.74
N ASP A 166 -11.60 -12.72 13.66
CA ASP A 166 -10.98 -14.03 13.42
C ASP A 166 -11.64 -14.79 12.26
N ALA A 167 -12.96 -14.69 12.12
CA ALA A 167 -13.73 -15.32 11.05
C ALA A 167 -13.36 -14.87 9.63
N GLU A 168 -12.72 -13.70 9.49
CA GLU A 168 -12.24 -13.18 8.20
C GLU A 168 -10.81 -13.60 7.86
N THR A 169 -10.16 -14.37 8.74
CA THR A 169 -8.77 -14.80 8.57
C THR A 169 -8.73 -16.20 7.95
N PRO A 170 -7.87 -16.46 6.94
CA PRO A 170 -7.71 -17.79 6.38
C PRO A 170 -7.31 -18.82 7.45
N GLY A 171 -7.85 -20.04 7.38
CA GLY A 171 -7.57 -21.10 8.35
C GLY A 171 -6.11 -21.59 8.41
N SER A 172 -5.28 -21.14 7.44
CA SER A 172 -3.83 -21.38 7.44
C SER A 172 -3.05 -20.41 8.33
N VAL A 173 -3.71 -19.40 8.90
CA VAL A 173 -3.10 -18.36 9.73
C VAL A 173 -3.49 -18.56 11.19
N THR A 174 -2.53 -18.57 12.07
CA THR A 174 -2.79 -18.54 13.52
C THR A 174 -3.00 -17.12 13.98
N ARG A 175 -4.22 -16.79 14.39
CA ARG A 175 -4.53 -15.50 15.03
C ARG A 175 -3.98 -15.47 16.45
N VAL A 176 -3.43 -14.33 16.84
CA VAL A 176 -2.90 -14.11 18.19
C VAL A 176 -3.47 -12.82 18.81
N ALA A 177 -3.38 -12.69 20.13
CA ALA A 177 -4.08 -11.66 20.89
C ALA A 177 -3.40 -10.28 20.88
N SER A 178 -2.16 -10.15 20.39
CA SER A 178 -1.44 -8.90 20.36
C SER A 178 -0.34 -8.88 19.29
N ALA A 179 0.13 -7.68 18.93
CA ALA A 179 1.26 -7.49 18.05
C ALA A 179 2.52 -8.21 18.57
N LEU A 180 2.81 -8.07 19.87
CA LEU A 180 3.94 -8.74 20.50
C LEU A 180 3.81 -10.28 20.44
N ALA A 181 2.62 -10.83 20.60
CA ALA A 181 2.41 -12.29 20.48
C ALA A 181 2.62 -12.78 19.03
N ALA A 182 2.35 -11.96 18.02
CA ALA A 182 2.65 -12.30 16.63
C ALA A 182 4.17 -12.30 16.35
N ALA A 183 4.91 -11.40 16.96
CA ALA A 183 6.34 -11.23 16.75
C ALA A 183 7.20 -12.22 17.55
N ARG A 184 6.84 -12.54 18.80
CA ARG A 184 7.65 -13.41 19.67
C ARG A 184 7.93 -14.78 19.05
N GLY A 185 9.22 -15.08 18.85
CA GLY A 185 9.68 -16.33 18.22
C GLY A 185 9.25 -16.45 16.75
N ALA A 186 8.96 -15.36 16.06
CA ALA A 186 8.93 -15.29 14.62
C ALA A 186 10.36 -15.11 14.09
N ASP A 187 10.68 -15.76 12.98
CA ASP A 187 11.97 -15.59 12.31
C ASP A 187 12.00 -14.31 11.45
N LEU A 188 10.83 -13.94 10.94
CA LEU A 188 10.61 -12.73 10.14
C LEU A 188 9.34 -12.02 10.63
N LEU A 189 9.34 -10.69 10.59
CA LEU A 189 8.20 -9.87 10.94
C LEU A 189 7.87 -8.93 9.78
N ALA A 190 6.60 -8.92 9.34
CA ALA A 190 6.10 -8.03 8.31
C ALA A 190 4.97 -7.15 8.85
N THR A 191 5.10 -5.83 8.69
CA THR A 191 4.03 -4.86 8.97
C THR A 191 3.34 -4.50 7.67
N MET A 192 2.10 -4.93 7.50
CA MET A 192 1.34 -4.78 6.26
C MET A 192 0.32 -3.62 6.33
N THR A 193 -0.14 -3.28 7.53
CA THR A 193 -1.02 -2.12 7.78
C THR A 193 -0.40 -1.29 8.90
N PRO A 194 -0.21 0.03 8.71
CA PRO A 194 0.54 0.85 9.68
C PRO A 194 -0.33 1.31 10.86
N TRP A 195 -0.90 0.37 11.62
CA TRP A 195 -1.65 0.72 12.82
C TRP A 195 -0.76 1.46 13.83
N PRO A 196 -1.23 2.58 14.42
CA PRO A 196 -0.44 3.38 15.37
C PRO A 196 0.09 2.58 16.56
N GLU A 197 -0.65 1.56 17.01
CA GLU A 197 -0.22 0.71 18.14
C GLU A 197 1.04 -0.08 17.85
N PHE A 198 1.35 -0.40 16.59
CA PHE A 198 2.56 -1.16 16.24
C PHE A 198 3.84 -0.34 16.48
N ALA A 199 3.75 1.00 16.36
CA ALA A 199 4.86 1.89 16.68
C ALA A 199 5.18 1.95 18.18
N SER A 200 4.27 1.51 19.06
CA SER A 200 4.46 1.47 20.50
C SER A 200 5.06 0.16 21.00
N VAL A 201 5.22 -0.84 20.15
CA VAL A 201 5.87 -2.11 20.54
C VAL A 201 7.36 -1.87 20.71
N ASN A 202 7.88 -2.20 21.88
CA ASN A 202 9.30 -2.04 22.16
C ASN A 202 10.12 -3.05 21.37
N ALA A 203 11.10 -2.57 20.60
CA ALA A 203 11.99 -3.42 19.81
C ALA A 203 12.82 -4.41 20.66
N GLU A 204 13.08 -4.09 21.93
CA GLU A 204 13.80 -4.97 22.86
C GLU A 204 12.94 -6.21 23.29
N GLU A 205 11.63 -6.17 23.04
CA GLU A 205 10.71 -7.26 23.36
C GLU A 205 10.46 -8.20 22.18
N LEU A 206 10.97 -7.83 20.98
CA LEU A 206 10.85 -8.60 19.73
C LEU A 206 11.98 -9.61 19.61
#